data_1eff2ce3bdbaa86ddf8908159d3aa91b
#
_entry.id   1eff2ce3bdbaa86ddf8908159d3aa91b
#
_cell.length_a   1.000
_cell.length_b   1.000
_cell.length_c   1.000
_cell.angle_alpha   90.00
_cell.angle_beta   90.00
_cell.angle_gamma   90.00
#
_symmetry.space_group_name_H-M   'P 1'
#
loop_
_entity.id
_entity.type
_entity.pdbx_description
1 polymer ?
#
loop_
_entity_poly.entity_id
_entity_poly.type
_entity_poly.pdbx_seq_one_letter_code
_entity_poly.pdbx_strand_id
1 'polypeptide(L)'
;PIVSVLKNKVQLFTLPHLNNQIQGAGSFGWPPVHGGQKITKDVWMDYLQKLYMNHNGKPFIASAFPQFHDIYHQAGIHKSYGYLDSSEGNTFEVTFQTALKSSSEIIQVATWNDYGEGTMIEPTKEFGYRYLEFLQAYYIKNHEHPFNKKDLQLPIKLYQLRKKYQNNKSISRELDQASLLLYDSRTKEARDILIKHSH
;
A
#
# COMPACT_ATOMS: atom_id res chain seq x y z
N PRO A 1 -28.09 -7.30 11.34
CA PRO A 1 -26.66 -7.43 11.02
C PRO A 1 -26.36 -7.00 9.59
N ILE A 2 -25.21 -6.37 9.37
CA ILE A 2 -24.80 -5.80 8.06
C ILE A 2 -24.92 -6.85 6.95
N VAL A 3 -24.49 -8.09 7.18
CA VAL A 3 -24.50 -9.17 6.18
C VAL A 3 -25.91 -9.50 5.66
N SER A 4 -26.92 -9.45 6.53
CA SER A 4 -28.33 -9.71 6.11
C SER A 4 -28.90 -8.58 5.25
N VAL A 5 -28.41 -7.36 5.41
CA VAL A 5 -28.81 -6.19 4.59
C VAL A 5 -28.15 -6.24 3.22
N LEU A 6 -26.90 -6.67 3.14
CA LEU A 6 -26.11 -6.69 1.92
C LEU A 6 -26.47 -7.86 0.97
N LYS A 7 -27.07 -8.93 1.49
CA LYS A 7 -27.67 -10.09 0.76
C LYS A 7 -27.01 -10.37 -0.61
N ASN A 8 -25.92 -11.07 -0.64
CA ASN A 8 -25.25 -11.54 -1.87
C ASN A 8 -24.82 -10.46 -2.89
N LYS A 9 -24.98 -9.18 -2.57
CA LYS A 9 -24.54 -8.08 -3.44
C LYS A 9 -23.06 -7.72 -3.28
N VAL A 10 -22.45 -8.15 -2.17
CA VAL A 10 -21.04 -7.89 -1.86
C VAL A 10 -20.42 -9.10 -1.19
N GLN A 11 -19.12 -9.28 -1.39
CA GLN A 11 -18.31 -10.23 -0.66
C GLN A 11 -17.65 -9.50 0.52
N LEU A 12 -17.88 -9.99 1.73
CA LEU A 12 -17.29 -9.41 2.95
C LEU A 12 -16.08 -10.24 3.38
N PHE A 13 -14.92 -9.63 3.36
CA PHE A 13 -13.69 -10.19 3.91
C PHE A 13 -13.44 -9.59 5.29
N THR A 14 -12.98 -10.41 6.23
CA THR A 14 -12.73 -10.00 7.61
C THR A 14 -11.33 -10.44 8.06
N LEU A 15 -10.86 -9.93 9.19
CA LEU A 15 -9.72 -10.55 9.87
C LEU A 15 -10.04 -12.02 10.20
N PRO A 16 -9.06 -12.94 10.15
CA PRO A 16 -9.32 -14.38 10.28
C PRO A 16 -10.13 -14.77 11.51
N HIS A 17 -9.84 -14.16 12.67
CA HIS A 17 -10.53 -14.45 13.94
C HIS A 17 -12.00 -13.99 13.98
N LEU A 18 -12.40 -13.07 13.09
CA LEU A 18 -13.77 -12.55 13.00
C LEU A 18 -14.61 -13.30 11.94
N ASN A 19 -13.98 -14.03 11.03
CA ASN A 19 -14.65 -14.62 9.87
C ASN A 19 -15.81 -15.54 10.27
N ASN A 20 -15.61 -16.40 11.28
CA ASN A 20 -16.64 -17.32 11.75
C ASN A 20 -17.82 -16.62 12.46
N GLN A 21 -17.55 -15.52 13.16
CA GLN A 21 -18.59 -14.75 13.87
C GLN A 21 -19.48 -13.96 12.90
N ILE A 22 -18.89 -13.44 11.80
CA ILE A 22 -19.57 -12.57 10.86
C ILE A 22 -20.08 -13.34 9.63
N GLN A 23 -19.70 -14.61 9.47
CA GLN A 23 -19.99 -15.43 8.28
C GLN A 23 -19.51 -14.73 6.98
N GLY A 24 -18.30 -14.19 7.02
CA GLY A 24 -17.67 -13.54 5.87
C GLY A 24 -17.41 -14.51 4.71
N ALA A 25 -17.34 -13.97 3.51
CA ALA A 25 -16.97 -14.71 2.31
C ALA A 25 -15.54 -15.25 2.40
N GLY A 26 -14.64 -14.52 3.03
CA GLY A 26 -13.25 -14.88 3.20
C GLY A 26 -12.53 -14.03 4.24
N SER A 27 -11.21 -14.15 4.28
CA SER A 27 -10.36 -13.43 5.21
C SER A 27 -9.31 -12.58 4.50
N PHE A 28 -8.79 -11.58 5.19
CA PHE A 28 -7.63 -10.82 4.74
C PHE A 28 -6.54 -10.78 5.81
N GLY A 29 -5.28 -10.65 5.39
CA GLY A 29 -4.14 -10.49 6.28
C GLY A 29 -3.97 -9.04 6.75
N TRP A 30 -3.32 -8.87 7.89
CA TRP A 30 -2.88 -7.58 8.45
C TRP A 30 -1.54 -7.77 9.15
N PRO A 31 -0.73 -6.72 9.40
CA PRO A 31 0.47 -6.88 10.22
C PRO A 31 0.14 -7.57 11.55
N PRO A 32 0.77 -8.71 11.89
CA PRO A 32 0.37 -9.55 13.01
C PRO A 32 0.90 -9.05 14.36
N VAL A 33 0.63 -7.79 14.68
CA VAL A 33 1.08 -7.17 15.93
C VAL A 33 0.09 -7.43 17.06
N HIS A 34 0.61 -7.70 18.25
CA HIS A 34 -0.19 -7.94 19.45
C HIS A 34 0.64 -7.79 20.72
N GLY A 35 -0.03 -7.49 21.83
CA GLY A 35 0.55 -7.54 23.18
C GLY A 35 1.69 -6.56 23.44
N GLY A 36 1.89 -5.53 22.61
CA GLY A 36 2.96 -4.55 22.77
C GLY A 36 4.37 -5.08 22.48
N GLN A 37 4.49 -6.27 21.90
CA GLN A 37 5.76 -6.96 21.71
C GLN A 37 6.42 -6.61 20.35
N LYS A 38 7.74 -6.80 20.29
CA LYS A 38 8.46 -6.83 19.01
C LYS A 38 8.19 -8.17 18.31
N ILE A 39 7.59 -8.09 17.13
CA ILE A 39 7.28 -9.25 16.29
C ILE A 39 8.50 -9.54 15.39
N THR A 40 9.11 -10.70 15.57
CA THR A 40 10.27 -11.12 14.77
C THR A 40 9.86 -11.63 13.40
N LYS A 41 10.84 -11.74 12.49
CA LYS A 41 10.61 -12.24 11.14
C LYS A 41 9.98 -13.63 11.14
N ASP A 42 10.46 -14.53 11.99
CA ASP A 42 9.93 -15.89 12.04
C ASP A 42 8.46 -15.93 12.47
N VAL A 43 8.07 -15.06 13.43
CA VAL A 43 6.68 -14.96 13.91
C VAL A 43 5.75 -14.47 12.82
N TRP A 44 6.07 -13.38 12.12
CA TRP A 44 5.19 -12.88 11.08
C TRP A 44 5.22 -13.73 9.80
N MET A 45 6.31 -14.41 9.49
CA MET A 45 6.36 -15.41 8.43
C MET A 45 5.47 -16.61 8.70
N ASP A 46 5.54 -17.16 9.91
CA ASP A 46 4.67 -18.27 10.36
C ASP A 46 3.19 -17.85 10.28
N TYR A 47 2.88 -16.64 10.73
CA TYR A 47 1.52 -16.09 10.60
C TYR A 47 1.04 -16.05 9.15
N LEU A 48 1.83 -15.51 8.22
CA LEU A 48 1.46 -15.43 6.81
C LEU A 48 1.30 -16.81 6.19
N GLN A 49 2.21 -17.74 6.50
CA GLN A 49 2.11 -19.12 6.01
C GLN A 49 0.82 -19.79 6.50
N LYS A 50 0.52 -19.68 7.79
CA LYS A 50 -0.73 -20.23 8.37
C LYS A 50 -1.97 -19.59 7.75
N LEU A 51 -1.96 -18.27 7.54
CA LEU A 51 -3.06 -17.57 6.88
C LEU A 51 -3.31 -18.10 5.47
N TYR A 52 -2.23 -18.30 4.69
CA TYR A 52 -2.33 -18.74 3.31
C TYR A 52 -2.60 -20.24 3.13
N MET A 53 -2.29 -21.04 4.15
CA MET A 53 -2.56 -22.50 4.12
C MET A 53 -3.94 -22.86 4.73
N ASN A 54 -4.38 -22.15 5.76
CA ASN A 54 -5.53 -22.55 6.59
C ASN A 54 -6.82 -21.79 6.26
N HIS A 55 -7.01 -21.40 4.99
CA HIS A 55 -8.22 -20.68 4.58
C HIS A 55 -9.46 -21.60 4.35
N ASN A 56 -9.33 -22.91 4.56
CA ASN A 56 -10.42 -23.91 4.47
C ASN A 56 -11.20 -23.83 3.14
N GLY A 57 -10.50 -23.60 2.04
CA GLY A 57 -11.12 -23.46 0.71
C GLY A 57 -11.90 -22.16 0.49
N LYS A 58 -11.97 -21.26 1.48
CA LYS A 58 -12.55 -19.94 1.30
C LYS A 58 -11.57 -18.99 0.60
N PRO A 59 -12.05 -18.01 -0.17
CA PRO A 59 -11.19 -16.97 -0.73
C PRO A 59 -10.46 -16.19 0.39
N PHE A 60 -9.26 -15.73 0.10
CA PHE A 60 -8.54 -14.84 1.00
C PHE A 60 -7.81 -13.75 0.23
N ILE A 61 -7.54 -12.63 0.88
CA ILE A 61 -6.74 -11.54 0.36
C ILE A 61 -5.37 -11.63 1.03
N ALA A 62 -4.33 -11.87 0.24
CA ALA A 62 -2.97 -11.87 0.74
C ALA A 62 -2.53 -10.46 1.14
N SER A 63 -1.58 -10.34 2.08
CA SER A 63 -1.17 -9.05 2.61
C SER A 63 0.33 -8.84 2.48
N ALA A 64 0.70 -7.64 2.03
CA ALA A 64 2.06 -7.13 2.09
C ALA A 64 2.09 -5.87 2.95
N PHE A 65 3.12 -5.74 3.78
CA PHE A 65 3.27 -4.61 4.69
C PHE A 65 4.76 -4.27 4.89
N PRO A 66 5.10 -2.97 5.06
CA PRO A 66 6.49 -2.55 5.17
C PRO A 66 7.06 -2.72 6.58
N GLN A 67 6.24 -2.47 7.58
CA GLN A 67 6.56 -2.47 9.01
C GLN A 67 5.28 -2.26 9.82
N PHE A 68 5.41 -2.18 11.14
CA PHE A 68 4.40 -1.65 12.05
C PHE A 68 5.10 -0.91 13.19
N HIS A 69 4.78 0.36 13.38
CA HIS A 69 5.30 1.17 14.48
C HIS A 69 4.19 2.01 15.06
N ASP A 70 3.57 1.50 16.13
CA ASP A 70 2.43 2.09 16.81
C ASP A 70 2.82 3.37 17.56
N ILE A 71 2.60 4.53 16.93
CA ILE A 71 2.84 5.83 17.57
C ILE A 71 1.73 6.27 18.51
N TYR A 72 0.54 5.66 18.46
CA TYR A 72 -0.58 6.00 19.35
C TYR A 72 -0.24 5.72 20.81
N HIS A 73 0.57 4.69 21.07
CA HIS A 73 1.10 4.43 22.40
C HIS A 73 1.99 5.57 22.89
N GLN A 74 2.89 6.09 22.04
CA GLN A 74 3.75 7.23 22.37
C GLN A 74 2.94 8.50 22.65
N ALA A 75 1.83 8.67 21.94
CA ALA A 75 0.87 9.75 22.14
C ALA A 75 -0.05 9.56 23.38
N GLY A 76 0.08 8.45 24.11
CA GLY A 76 -0.73 8.14 25.29
C GLY A 76 -2.20 7.80 25.02
N ILE A 77 -2.54 7.44 23.75
CA ILE A 77 -3.93 7.18 23.35
C ILE A 77 -4.37 5.79 23.79
N HIS A 78 -3.51 4.77 23.64
CA HIS A 78 -3.78 3.40 24.08
C HIS A 78 -2.48 2.62 24.36
N LYS A 79 -2.61 1.39 24.88
CA LYS A 79 -1.47 0.48 25.03
C LYS A 79 -0.95 0.06 23.65
N SER A 80 0.37 -0.10 23.52
CA SER A 80 0.99 -0.51 22.26
C SER A 80 0.38 -1.82 21.73
N TYR A 81 0.08 -1.84 20.45
CA TYR A 81 -0.26 -3.06 19.72
C TYR A 81 0.96 -3.94 19.49
N GLY A 82 2.13 -3.33 19.35
CA GLY A 82 3.39 -4.01 19.09
C GLY A 82 4.27 -3.28 18.09
N TYR A 83 5.35 -3.91 17.71
CA TYR A 83 6.33 -3.38 16.78
C TYR A 83 6.82 -4.45 15.80
N LEU A 84 6.93 -4.10 14.53
CA LEU A 84 7.46 -4.95 13.47
C LEU A 84 8.43 -4.10 12.64
N ASP A 85 9.67 -4.55 12.58
CA ASP A 85 10.78 -3.80 11.97
C ASP A 85 10.69 -3.78 10.45
N SER A 86 11.02 -2.64 9.83
CA SER A 86 11.10 -2.52 8.36
C SER A 86 12.25 -3.31 7.76
N SER A 87 13.28 -3.60 8.55
CA SER A 87 14.53 -4.23 8.09
C SER A 87 15.06 -3.55 6.83
N GLU A 88 15.15 -2.22 6.89
CA GLU A 88 15.59 -1.38 5.77
C GLU A 88 14.77 -1.60 4.48
N GLY A 89 13.47 -1.87 4.61
CA GLY A 89 12.54 -2.12 3.51
C GLY A 89 12.41 -3.59 3.11
N ASN A 90 13.30 -4.47 3.60
CA ASN A 90 13.26 -5.90 3.26
C ASN A 90 11.98 -6.59 3.75
N THR A 91 11.36 -6.10 4.84
CA THR A 91 10.08 -6.64 5.32
C THR A 91 9.00 -6.51 4.26
N PHE A 92 8.91 -5.36 3.56
CA PHE A 92 7.95 -5.17 2.48
C PHE A 92 8.21 -6.12 1.31
N GLU A 93 9.46 -6.23 0.89
CA GLU A 93 9.84 -7.11 -0.22
C GLU A 93 9.48 -8.57 0.08
N VAL A 94 9.82 -9.05 1.28
CA VAL A 94 9.55 -10.45 1.66
C VAL A 94 8.05 -10.70 1.81
N THR A 95 7.29 -9.82 2.45
CA THR A 95 5.84 -9.99 2.60
C THR A 95 5.14 -9.96 1.25
N PHE A 96 5.53 -9.06 0.35
CA PHE A 96 4.99 -8.99 -1.01
C PHE A 96 5.32 -10.24 -1.82
N GLN A 97 6.58 -10.72 -1.78
CA GLN A 97 6.97 -11.96 -2.46
C GLN A 97 6.27 -13.20 -1.90
N THR A 98 6.00 -13.23 -0.60
CA THR A 98 5.23 -14.31 0.05
C THR A 98 3.78 -14.27 -0.40
N ALA A 99 3.19 -13.09 -0.50
CA ALA A 99 1.83 -12.89 -1.02
C ALA A 99 1.70 -13.35 -2.48
N LEU A 100 2.68 -13.03 -3.33
CA LEU A 100 2.72 -13.47 -4.74
C LEU A 100 2.78 -14.99 -4.91
N LYS A 101 3.41 -15.70 -3.97
CA LYS A 101 3.52 -17.17 -3.99
C LYS A 101 2.28 -17.87 -3.44
N SER A 102 1.36 -17.13 -2.84
CA SER A 102 0.11 -17.66 -2.34
C SER A 102 -0.87 -17.94 -3.49
N SER A 103 -1.95 -18.65 -3.21
CA SER A 103 -3.05 -18.89 -4.16
C SER A 103 -4.06 -17.73 -4.21
N SER A 104 -3.80 -16.62 -3.55
CA SER A 104 -4.70 -15.47 -3.56
C SER A 104 -4.65 -14.73 -4.88
N GLU A 105 -5.82 -14.37 -5.40
CA GLU A 105 -5.95 -13.52 -6.59
C GLU A 105 -5.78 -12.04 -6.30
N ILE A 106 -5.82 -11.67 -5.02
CA ILE A 106 -5.75 -10.27 -4.57
C ILE A 106 -4.65 -10.11 -3.53
N ILE A 107 -3.77 -9.16 -3.74
CA ILE A 107 -2.79 -8.73 -2.75
C ILE A 107 -3.15 -7.32 -2.30
N GLN A 108 -3.45 -7.16 -1.01
CA GLN A 108 -3.55 -5.83 -0.42
C GLN A 108 -2.21 -5.38 0.11
N VAL A 109 -1.92 -4.10 -0.03
CA VAL A 109 -0.79 -3.46 0.63
C VAL A 109 -1.30 -2.65 1.81
N ALA A 110 -0.87 -2.99 2.98
CA ALA A 110 -1.21 -2.29 4.21
C ALA A 110 0.02 -1.48 4.68
N THR A 111 0.02 -0.15 4.47
CA THR A 111 -1.01 0.76 3.92
C THR A 111 -0.40 1.77 2.96
N TRP A 112 -1.20 2.69 2.37
CA TRP A 112 -0.66 3.80 1.60
C TRP A 112 0.00 4.84 2.53
N ASN A 113 -0.75 5.38 3.50
CA ASN A 113 -0.34 6.53 4.31
C ASN A 113 -0.80 6.48 5.78
N ASP A 114 -0.88 5.29 6.37
CA ASP A 114 -1.15 5.20 7.81
C ASP A 114 0.11 5.45 8.63
N TYR A 115 0.31 6.72 8.98
CA TYR A 115 1.42 7.16 9.84
C TYR A 115 1.20 6.79 11.30
N GLY A 116 -0.04 6.59 11.74
CA GLY A 116 -0.37 6.17 13.09
C GLY A 116 0.13 4.78 13.42
N GLU A 117 0.01 3.87 12.46
CA GLU A 117 0.55 2.52 12.55
C GLU A 117 1.95 2.37 11.95
N GLY A 118 2.48 3.41 11.29
CA GLY A 118 3.78 3.38 10.64
C GLY A 118 3.87 2.43 9.45
N THR A 119 2.73 2.03 8.88
CA THR A 119 2.64 1.06 7.78
C THR A 119 2.70 1.69 6.39
N MET A 120 3.01 2.97 6.30
CA MET A 120 2.98 3.73 5.05
C MET A 120 4.01 3.25 4.02
N ILE A 121 3.58 3.19 2.75
CA ILE A 121 4.44 2.96 1.59
C ILE A 121 4.58 4.19 0.69
N GLU A 122 3.79 5.25 0.91
CA GLU A 122 3.98 6.49 0.18
C GLU A 122 5.39 7.06 0.43
N PRO A 123 5.93 7.87 -0.47
CA PRO A 123 7.27 8.44 -0.30
C PRO A 123 7.38 9.31 0.95
N THR A 124 8.35 9.00 1.80
CA THR A 124 8.65 9.73 3.04
C THR A 124 10.08 10.26 3.04
N LYS A 125 10.41 11.11 4.01
CA LYS A 125 11.79 11.57 4.21
C LYS A 125 12.71 10.42 4.65
N GLU A 126 12.17 9.44 5.36
CA GLU A 126 12.92 8.30 5.90
C GLU A 126 13.21 7.24 4.84
N PHE A 127 12.19 6.85 4.07
CA PHE A 127 12.28 5.75 3.12
C PHE A 127 12.42 6.19 1.66
N GLY A 128 12.24 7.49 1.36
CA GLY A 128 12.21 7.98 -0.01
C GLY A 128 11.15 7.26 -0.84
N TYR A 129 11.49 6.88 -2.05
CA TYR A 129 10.60 6.16 -2.98
C TYR A 129 10.79 4.63 -2.95
N ARG A 130 11.52 4.07 -1.98
CA ARG A 130 11.95 2.66 -1.93
C ARG A 130 10.83 1.67 -2.23
N TYR A 131 9.71 1.78 -1.55
CA TYR A 131 8.59 0.84 -1.71
C TYR A 131 7.94 0.96 -3.09
N LEU A 132 7.76 2.18 -3.59
CA LEU A 132 7.21 2.40 -4.93
C LEU A 132 8.20 1.99 -6.03
N GLU A 133 9.49 2.19 -5.83
CA GLU A 133 10.53 1.71 -6.75
C GLU A 133 10.53 0.18 -6.86
N PHE A 134 10.37 -0.51 -5.75
CA PHE A 134 10.23 -1.96 -5.73
C PHE A 134 8.98 -2.43 -6.48
N LEU A 135 7.82 -1.84 -6.20
CA LEU A 135 6.57 -2.16 -6.90
C LEU A 135 6.65 -1.86 -8.39
N GLN A 136 7.23 -0.72 -8.76
CA GLN A 136 7.43 -0.36 -10.17
C GLN A 136 8.35 -1.36 -10.89
N ALA A 137 9.46 -1.75 -10.26
CA ALA A 137 10.38 -2.74 -10.84
C ALA A 137 9.69 -4.09 -11.02
N TYR A 138 8.88 -4.53 -10.06
CA TYR A 138 8.07 -5.74 -10.19
C TYR A 138 7.07 -5.61 -11.35
N TYR A 139 6.36 -4.48 -11.44
CA TYR A 139 5.37 -4.24 -12.48
C TYR A 139 6.00 -4.25 -13.87
N ILE A 140 7.11 -3.53 -14.08
CA ILE A 140 7.83 -3.47 -15.36
C ILE A 140 8.33 -4.86 -15.78
N LYS A 141 8.84 -5.67 -14.84
CA LYS A 141 9.32 -7.02 -15.12
C LYS A 141 8.22 -7.96 -15.64
N ASN A 142 6.98 -7.75 -15.20
CA ASN A 142 5.85 -8.64 -15.48
C ASN A 142 4.87 -8.08 -16.53
N HIS A 143 5.06 -6.83 -16.93
CA HIS A 143 4.23 -6.14 -17.91
C HIS A 143 5.13 -5.28 -18.82
N GLU A 144 4.90 -5.30 -20.10
CA GLU A 144 5.63 -4.46 -21.05
C GLU A 144 5.17 -2.99 -20.94
N HIS A 145 5.81 -2.23 -20.05
CA HIS A 145 5.47 -0.83 -19.82
C HIS A 145 6.71 0.09 -19.87
N PRO A 146 6.61 1.26 -20.51
CA PRO A 146 7.73 2.18 -20.72
C PRO A 146 8.03 3.08 -19.51
N PHE A 147 7.61 2.72 -18.31
CA PHE A 147 7.86 3.52 -17.12
C PHE A 147 9.33 3.47 -16.71
N ASN A 148 9.82 4.57 -16.17
CA ASN A 148 11.13 4.61 -15.55
C ASN A 148 11.04 5.15 -14.09
N LYS A 149 12.12 4.95 -13.32
CA LYS A 149 12.18 5.34 -11.91
C LYS A 149 11.86 6.82 -11.66
N LYS A 150 12.21 7.72 -12.60
CA LYS A 150 11.94 9.15 -12.48
C LYS A 150 10.46 9.50 -12.59
N ASP A 151 9.65 8.61 -13.18
CA ASP A 151 8.21 8.85 -13.32
C ASP A 151 7.49 8.86 -11.96
N LEU A 152 8.02 8.17 -10.96
CA LEU A 152 7.50 8.21 -9.60
C LEU A 152 7.52 9.61 -8.96
N GLN A 153 8.35 10.52 -9.49
CA GLN A 153 8.45 11.90 -9.00
C GLN A 153 7.46 12.86 -9.68
N LEU A 154 6.79 12.44 -10.76
CA LEU A 154 5.89 13.33 -11.51
C LEU A 154 4.68 13.81 -10.70
N PRO A 155 4.04 12.99 -9.87
CA PRO A 155 2.92 13.45 -9.05
C PRO A 155 3.31 14.56 -8.05
N ILE A 156 4.45 14.44 -7.37
CA ILE A 156 4.90 15.49 -6.44
C ILE A 156 5.30 16.76 -7.19
N LYS A 157 5.90 16.63 -8.37
CA LYS A 157 6.23 17.77 -9.21
C LYS A 157 4.98 18.50 -9.70
N LEU A 158 3.96 17.77 -10.13
CA LEU A 158 2.66 18.33 -10.49
C LEU A 158 2.05 19.12 -9.32
N TYR A 159 2.05 18.53 -8.12
CA TYR A 159 1.54 19.19 -6.92
C TYR A 159 2.29 20.50 -6.62
N GLN A 160 3.63 20.48 -6.68
CA GLN A 160 4.45 21.67 -6.44
C GLN A 160 4.17 22.78 -7.46
N LEU A 161 4.03 22.43 -8.73
CA LEU A 161 3.71 23.38 -9.80
C LEU A 161 2.29 23.95 -9.66
N ARG A 162 1.31 23.12 -9.27
CA ARG A 162 -0.04 23.61 -8.96
C ARG A 162 -0.03 24.61 -7.83
N LYS A 163 0.75 24.39 -6.79
CA LYS A 163 0.93 25.39 -5.71
C LYS A 163 1.60 26.67 -6.21
N LYS A 164 2.67 26.55 -6.99
CA LYS A 164 3.42 27.71 -7.52
C LYS A 164 2.53 28.58 -8.42
N TYR A 165 1.70 27.96 -9.23
CA TYR A 165 0.92 28.64 -10.27
C TYR A 165 -0.59 28.69 -9.97
N GLN A 166 -1.01 28.58 -8.71
CA GLN A 166 -2.42 28.52 -8.29
C GLN A 166 -3.28 29.68 -8.82
N ASN A 167 -2.70 30.85 -9.07
CA ASN A 167 -3.41 32.04 -9.58
C ASN A 167 -3.26 32.22 -11.10
N ASN A 168 -2.59 31.31 -11.82
CA ASN A 168 -2.39 31.41 -13.25
C ASN A 168 -3.29 30.40 -13.98
N LYS A 169 -4.46 30.86 -14.46
CA LYS A 169 -5.47 30.02 -15.12
C LYS A 169 -4.94 29.28 -16.36
N SER A 170 -4.02 29.89 -17.12
CA SER A 170 -3.48 29.26 -18.32
C SER A 170 -2.59 28.07 -17.95
N ILE A 171 -1.65 28.26 -17.04
CA ILE A 171 -0.74 27.20 -16.59
C ILE A 171 -1.53 26.12 -15.83
N SER A 172 -2.53 26.51 -15.02
CA SER A 172 -3.39 25.53 -14.33
C SER A 172 -4.06 24.56 -15.28
N ARG A 173 -4.55 25.01 -16.44
CA ARG A 173 -5.13 24.11 -17.47
C ARG A 173 -4.11 23.13 -18.05
N GLU A 174 -2.88 23.58 -18.29
CA GLU A 174 -1.81 22.67 -18.77
C GLU A 174 -1.44 21.64 -17.69
N LEU A 175 -1.43 22.04 -16.42
CA LEU A 175 -1.19 21.13 -15.31
C LEU A 175 -2.35 20.13 -15.10
N ASP A 176 -3.59 20.53 -15.40
CA ASP A 176 -4.73 19.61 -15.40
C ASP A 176 -4.62 18.59 -16.54
N GLN A 177 -4.16 19.03 -17.73
CA GLN A 177 -3.83 18.11 -18.80
C GLN A 177 -2.71 17.13 -18.40
N ALA A 178 -1.64 17.61 -17.76
CA ALA A 178 -0.58 16.73 -17.26
C ALA A 178 -1.13 15.70 -16.25
N SER A 179 -2.09 16.08 -15.41
CA SER A 179 -2.76 15.15 -14.47
C SER A 179 -3.51 14.04 -15.21
N LEU A 180 -4.26 14.37 -16.26
CA LEU A 180 -4.97 13.38 -17.09
C LEU A 180 -3.99 12.45 -17.82
N LEU A 181 -2.90 12.99 -18.34
CA LEU A 181 -1.86 12.20 -18.98
C LEU A 181 -1.19 11.21 -18.01
N LEU A 182 -0.97 11.62 -16.75
CA LEU A 182 -0.47 10.71 -15.70
C LEU A 182 -1.48 9.60 -15.39
N TYR A 183 -2.76 9.94 -15.32
CA TYR A 183 -3.84 8.98 -15.13
C TYR A 183 -3.88 7.95 -16.28
N ASP A 184 -3.70 8.39 -17.51
CA ASP A 184 -3.68 7.55 -18.71
C ASP A 184 -2.33 6.84 -18.93
N SER A 185 -1.41 6.89 -17.95
CA SER A 185 -0.06 6.30 -18.04
C SER A 185 0.83 6.87 -19.17
N ARG A 186 0.48 8.04 -19.70
CA ARG A 186 1.24 8.77 -20.73
C ARG A 186 2.33 9.64 -20.09
N THR A 187 3.21 9.00 -19.33
CA THR A 187 4.18 9.68 -18.45
C THR A 187 5.18 10.56 -19.19
N LYS A 188 5.55 10.21 -20.43
CA LYS A 188 6.45 11.03 -21.27
C LYS A 188 5.83 12.41 -21.55
N GLU A 189 4.59 12.42 -22.03
CA GLU A 189 3.88 13.66 -22.38
C GLU A 189 3.58 14.51 -21.15
N ALA A 190 3.18 13.87 -20.05
CA ALA A 190 3.01 14.56 -18.77
C ALA A 190 4.32 15.23 -18.32
N ARG A 191 5.43 14.51 -18.43
CA ARG A 191 6.77 15.02 -18.07
C ARG A 191 7.14 16.25 -18.89
N ASP A 192 6.88 16.26 -20.20
CA ASP A 192 7.20 17.39 -21.08
C ASP A 192 6.46 18.66 -20.64
N ILE A 193 5.17 18.53 -20.29
CA ILE A 193 4.39 19.66 -19.72
C ILE A 193 4.98 20.13 -18.38
N LEU A 194 5.31 19.21 -17.48
CA LEU A 194 5.83 19.57 -16.16
C LEU A 194 7.23 20.21 -16.22
N ILE A 195 8.06 19.78 -17.15
CA ILE A 195 9.40 20.39 -17.37
C ILE A 195 9.27 21.82 -17.90
N LYS A 196 8.37 22.08 -18.84
CA LYS A 196 8.09 23.43 -19.39
C LYS A 196 7.85 24.47 -18.29
N HIS A 197 7.20 24.09 -17.19
CA HIS A 197 6.84 25.00 -16.09
C HIS A 197 7.76 24.92 -14.87
N SER A 198 8.88 24.21 -14.99
CA SER A 198 9.80 23.98 -13.85
C SER A 198 10.85 25.07 -13.61
N HIS A 199 10.88 26.08 -14.47
CA HIS A 199 11.84 27.20 -14.41
C HIS A 199 11.26 28.41 -13.72
#